data_70d2b745f9995a7b09b2bce96e29b615
#
_entry.id   70d2b745f9995a7b09b2bce96e29b615
#
_cell.length_a   1.000
_cell.length_b   1.000
_cell.length_c   1.000
_cell.angle_alpha   90.00
_cell.angle_beta   90.00
_cell.angle_gamma   90.00
#
_symmetry.space_group_name_H-M   'P 1'
#
loop_
_entity.id
_entity.type
_entity.pdbx_description
1 polymer ?
#
loop_
_entity_poly.entity_id
_entity_poly.type
_entity_poly.pdbx_seq_one_letter_code
_entity_poly.pdbx_strand_id
1 'polypeptide(L)'
;MNPNEVIIAVVRTQKAVSMIEKENKLTFIVRLEATKDDVKRAVEKLYGVKVEKVNTLITPRGEKKAYVKLKPEYKATELAIKLGVIV
;
A
#
# COMPACT_ATOMS: atom_id res chain seq x y z
N MET A 1 -6.83 14.68 3.70
CA MET A 1 -5.38 14.77 3.42
C MET A 1 -5.15 14.64 1.92
N ASN A 2 -4.22 15.39 1.36
CA ASN A 2 -3.92 15.33 -0.07
C ASN A 2 -3.33 13.96 -0.40
N PRO A 3 -3.85 13.24 -1.43
CA PRO A 3 -3.31 11.93 -1.79
C PRO A 3 -1.80 11.89 -1.99
N ASN A 4 -1.22 12.95 -2.52
CA ASN A 4 0.23 13.02 -2.75
C ASN A 4 1.03 13.07 -1.46
N GLU A 5 0.41 13.40 -0.35
CA GLU A 5 1.06 13.53 0.95
C GLU A 5 0.91 12.29 1.82
N VAL A 6 -0.02 11.40 1.48
CA VAL A 6 -0.34 10.24 2.33
C VAL A 6 0.74 9.16 2.26
N ILE A 7 1.16 8.81 1.04
CA ILE A 7 2.11 7.73 0.80
C ILE A 7 3.52 8.29 0.85
N ILE A 8 4.36 7.76 1.76
CA ILE A 8 5.76 8.17 1.87
C ILE A 8 6.66 7.27 1.03
N ALA A 9 6.45 5.95 1.12
CA ALA A 9 7.30 4.97 0.43
C ALA A 9 6.57 3.66 0.27
N VAL A 10 7.05 2.83 -0.66
CA VAL A 10 6.59 1.45 -0.80
C VAL A 10 7.62 0.53 -0.15
N VAL A 11 7.15 -0.47 0.60
CA VAL A 11 8.01 -1.42 1.30
C VAL A 11 8.40 -2.55 0.35
N ARG A 12 9.70 -2.87 0.31
CA ARG A 12 10.26 -3.84 -0.65
C ARG A 12 10.88 -5.05 0.00
N THR A 13 10.56 -5.35 1.24
CA THR A 13 11.11 -6.50 1.94
C THR A 13 10.58 -7.81 1.33
N GLN A 14 11.27 -8.92 1.62
CA GLN A 14 10.83 -10.24 1.16
C GLN A 14 9.42 -10.56 1.63
N LYS A 15 9.09 -10.20 2.88
CA LYS A 15 7.75 -10.41 3.42
C LYS A 15 6.71 -9.60 2.62
N ALA A 16 7.02 -8.35 2.31
CA ALA A 16 6.12 -7.50 1.54
C ALA A 16 5.91 -8.05 0.13
N VAL A 17 6.97 -8.53 -0.51
CA VAL A 17 6.89 -9.15 -1.84
C VAL A 17 6.04 -10.43 -1.79
N SER A 18 6.23 -11.24 -0.76
CA SER A 18 5.43 -12.45 -0.57
C SER A 18 3.93 -12.13 -0.45
N MET A 19 3.59 -11.07 0.28
CA MET A 19 2.20 -10.65 0.43
C MET A 19 1.59 -10.18 -0.89
N ILE A 20 2.39 -9.54 -1.74
CA ILE A 20 1.95 -9.15 -3.08
C ILE A 20 1.51 -10.39 -3.87
N GLU A 21 2.33 -11.42 -3.87
CA GLU A 21 2.09 -12.61 -4.66
C GLU A 21 0.98 -13.49 -4.09
N LYS A 22 0.95 -13.65 -2.77
CA LYS A 22 0.04 -14.59 -2.12
C LYS A 22 -1.28 -13.99 -1.68
N GLU A 23 -1.28 -12.71 -1.33
CA GLU A 23 -2.45 -12.07 -0.71
C GLU A 23 -2.99 -10.88 -1.48
N ASN A 24 -2.40 -10.55 -2.60
CA ASN A 24 -2.78 -9.37 -3.40
C ASN A 24 -2.71 -8.07 -2.59
N LYS A 25 -1.71 -7.99 -1.70
CA LYS A 25 -1.50 -6.85 -0.81
C LYS A 25 -0.19 -6.14 -1.12
N LEU A 26 -0.23 -4.81 -1.06
CA LEU A 26 0.95 -3.97 -1.12
C LEU A 26 1.16 -3.34 0.26
N THR A 27 2.42 -3.12 0.62
CA THR A 27 2.76 -2.49 1.90
C THR A 27 3.39 -1.13 1.64
N PHE A 28 2.84 -0.11 2.30
CA PHE A 28 3.33 1.26 2.18
C PHE A 28 3.71 1.81 3.55
N ILE A 29 4.67 2.72 3.55
CA ILE A 29 4.89 3.61 4.69
C ILE A 29 4.06 4.84 4.41
N VAL A 30 3.23 5.23 5.38
CA VAL A 30 2.32 6.36 5.23
C VAL A 30 2.52 7.34 6.37
N ARG A 31 1.95 8.52 6.24
CA ARG A 31 2.03 9.52 7.31
C ARG A 31 1.28 9.04 8.54
N LEU A 32 1.78 9.40 9.72
CA LEU A 32 1.16 8.99 10.99
C LEU A 32 -0.27 9.49 11.12
N GLU A 33 -0.55 10.66 10.59
CA GLU A 33 -1.89 11.27 10.65
C GLU A 33 -2.89 10.65 9.69
N ALA A 34 -2.42 9.88 8.70
CA ALA A 34 -3.29 9.31 7.69
C ALA A 34 -4.19 8.22 8.27
N THR A 35 -5.48 8.29 7.97
CA THR A 35 -6.44 7.26 8.34
C THR A 35 -6.45 6.17 7.27
N LYS A 36 -7.13 5.05 7.58
CA LYS A 36 -7.33 3.99 6.58
C LYS A 36 -8.03 4.53 5.34
N ASP A 37 -9.02 5.42 5.52
CA ASP A 37 -9.71 6.04 4.39
C ASP A 37 -8.78 6.91 3.56
N ASP A 38 -7.91 7.67 4.21
CA ASP A 38 -6.92 8.48 3.50
C ASP A 38 -6.03 7.61 2.64
N VAL A 39 -5.55 6.49 3.19
CA VAL A 39 -4.69 5.55 2.48
C VAL A 39 -5.43 4.95 1.28
N LYS A 40 -6.67 4.50 1.49
CA LYS A 40 -7.47 3.92 0.42
C LYS A 40 -7.66 4.90 -0.73
N ARG A 41 -8.07 6.12 -0.43
CA ARG A 41 -8.28 7.14 -1.45
C ARG A 41 -7.00 7.48 -2.19
N ALA A 42 -5.89 7.59 -1.46
CA ALA A 42 -4.60 7.91 -2.05
C ALA A 42 -4.17 6.83 -3.04
N VAL A 43 -4.25 5.57 -2.64
CA VAL A 43 -3.86 4.46 -3.51
C VAL A 43 -4.75 4.38 -4.73
N GLU A 44 -6.06 4.50 -4.53
CA GLU A 44 -7.00 4.46 -5.66
C GLU A 44 -6.77 5.61 -6.64
N LYS A 45 -6.52 6.80 -6.12
CA LYS A 45 -6.32 7.97 -6.97
C LYS A 45 -4.98 7.98 -7.68
N LEU A 46 -3.90 7.66 -6.96
CA LEU A 46 -2.55 7.73 -7.51
C LEU A 46 -2.27 6.60 -8.51
N TYR A 47 -2.83 5.43 -8.28
CA TYR A 47 -2.49 4.24 -9.07
C TYR A 47 -3.63 3.70 -9.92
N GLY A 48 -4.82 4.27 -9.82
CA GLY A 48 -5.94 3.87 -10.67
C GLY A 48 -6.48 2.47 -10.37
N VAL A 49 -6.38 2.02 -9.12
CA VAL A 49 -6.86 0.69 -8.72
C VAL A 49 -8.01 0.82 -7.72
N LYS A 50 -8.65 -0.29 -7.41
CA LYS A 50 -9.68 -0.34 -6.37
C LYS A 50 -9.17 -1.15 -5.18
N VAL A 51 -9.35 -0.60 -3.99
CA VAL A 51 -8.88 -1.19 -2.76
C VAL A 51 -10.02 -1.90 -2.03
N GLU A 52 -9.78 -3.13 -1.62
CA GLU A 52 -10.76 -3.91 -0.86
C GLU A 52 -10.65 -3.60 0.63
N LYS A 53 -9.43 -3.54 1.16
CA LYS A 53 -9.22 -3.40 2.60
C LYS A 53 -7.87 -2.75 2.87
N VAL A 54 -7.82 -1.95 3.94
CA VAL A 54 -6.58 -1.35 4.44
C VAL A 54 -6.44 -1.68 5.91
N ASN A 55 -5.29 -2.21 6.30
CA ASN A 55 -4.90 -2.39 7.70
C ASN A 55 -3.67 -1.55 7.96
N THR A 56 -3.59 -0.95 9.14
CA THR A 56 -2.45 -0.12 9.51
C THR A 56 -1.89 -0.57 10.85
N LEU A 57 -0.59 -0.37 11.03
CA LEU A 57 0.07 -0.55 12.31
C LEU A 57 1.21 0.45 12.45
N ILE A 58 1.56 0.76 13.69
CA ILE A 58 2.70 1.63 13.97
C ILE A 58 3.84 0.73 14.43
N THR A 59 5.00 0.87 13.78
CA THR A 59 6.18 0.06 14.11
C THR A 59 6.89 0.63 15.34
N PRO A 60 7.78 -0.16 15.98
CA PRO A 60 8.59 0.35 17.09
C PRO A 60 9.44 1.57 16.74
N ARG A 61 9.73 1.79 15.46
CA ARG A 61 10.44 2.97 15.00
C ARG A 61 9.57 4.22 14.89
N GLY A 62 8.25 4.07 15.11
CA GLY A 62 7.32 5.18 14.96
C GLY A 62 6.84 5.40 13.54
N GLU A 63 7.12 4.48 12.62
CA GLU A 63 6.59 4.54 11.27
C GLU A 63 5.22 3.88 11.20
N LYS A 64 4.33 4.42 10.36
CA LYS A 64 3.03 3.80 10.14
C LYS A 64 3.07 3.00 8.83
N LYS A 65 2.85 1.69 8.95
CA LYS A 65 2.73 0.80 7.79
C LYS A 65 1.27 0.59 7.45
N ALA A 66 0.96 0.61 6.17
CA ALA A 66 -0.38 0.32 5.67
C ALA A 66 -0.31 -0.89 4.76
N TYR A 67 -1.10 -1.91 5.08
CA TYR A 67 -1.25 -3.09 4.24
C TYR A 67 -2.51 -2.90 3.41
N VAL A 68 -2.34 -2.76 2.11
CA VAL A 68 -3.42 -2.42 1.18
C VAL A 68 -3.75 -3.63 0.33
N LYS A 69 -4.92 -4.21 0.55
CA LYS A 69 -5.40 -5.33 -0.26
C LYS A 69 -6.25 -4.79 -1.41
N LEU A 70 -5.87 -5.13 -2.64
CA LEU A 70 -6.62 -4.72 -3.81
C LEU A 70 -7.79 -5.66 -4.06
N LYS A 71 -8.82 -5.14 -4.72
CA LYS A 71 -9.93 -5.99 -5.17
C LYS A 71 -9.42 -6.99 -6.19
N PRO A 72 -10.06 -8.19 -6.30
CA PRO A 72 -9.56 -9.26 -7.17
C PRO A 72 -9.37 -8.87 -8.64
N GLU A 73 -10.12 -7.86 -9.11
CA GLU A 73 -10.00 -7.40 -10.50
C GLU A 73 -8.66 -6.68 -10.76
N TYR A 74 -7.98 -6.27 -9.70
CA TYR A 74 -6.71 -5.54 -9.78
C TYR A 74 -5.60 -6.37 -9.14
N LYS A 75 -4.53 -6.61 -9.87
CA LYS A 75 -3.44 -7.45 -9.38
C LYS A 75 -2.34 -6.60 -8.77
N ALA A 76 -2.03 -6.89 -7.51
CA ALA A 76 -0.96 -6.20 -6.79
C ALA A 76 0.39 -6.42 -7.48
N THR A 77 0.60 -7.57 -8.14
CA THR A 77 1.81 -7.83 -8.90
C THR A 77 2.02 -6.83 -10.02
N GLU A 78 0.96 -6.47 -10.74
CA GLU A 78 1.05 -5.50 -11.82
C GLU A 78 1.44 -4.11 -11.30
N LEU A 79 0.80 -3.70 -10.20
CA LEU A 79 1.12 -2.41 -9.58
C LEU A 79 2.54 -2.43 -9.02
N ALA A 80 2.97 -3.54 -8.43
CA ALA A 80 4.30 -3.67 -7.87
C ALA A 80 5.38 -3.52 -8.94
N ILE A 81 5.14 -4.04 -10.14
CA ILE A 81 6.06 -3.88 -11.26
C ILE A 81 6.19 -2.40 -11.62
N LYS A 82 5.07 -1.69 -11.70
CA LYS A 82 5.06 -0.25 -11.99
C LYS A 82 5.79 0.55 -10.92
N LEU A 83 5.69 0.13 -9.67
CA LEU A 83 6.35 0.81 -8.55
C LEU A 83 7.81 0.39 -8.36
N GLY A 84 8.29 -0.58 -9.15
CA GLY A 84 9.67 -1.06 -9.05
C GLY A 84 9.93 -1.94 -7.84
N VAL A 85 8.90 -2.53 -7.25
CA VAL A 85 9.03 -3.43 -6.09
C VAL A 85 9.47 -4.82 -6.53
N ILE A 86 8.96 -5.27 -7.65
CA ILE A 86 9.34 -6.55 -8.26
C ILE A 86 9.68 -6.30 -9.73
N VAL A 87 10.40 -7.24 -10.32
CA VAL A 87 10.85 -7.15 -11.71
C VAL A 87 9.84 -7.77 -12.66
#